data_b9353bdecf6085492b19b25a7e143e6e
#
_entry.id   b9353bdecf6085492b19b25a7e143e6e
#
_cell.length_a   1.000
_cell.length_b   1.000
_cell.length_c   1.000
_cell.angle_alpha   90.00
_cell.angle_beta   90.00
_cell.angle_gamma   90.00
#
_symmetry.space_group_name_H-M   'P 1'
#
loop_
_entity.id
_entity.type
_entity.pdbx_description
1 polymer ?
#
loop_
_entity_poly.entity_id
_entity_poly.type
_entity_poly.pdbx_seq_one_letter_code
_entity_poly.pdbx_strand_id
1 'polypeptide(L)'
;MKNNFRLHQSCIDNLETLLKSGNPLSKQLVLAVKEFIQYSPIDFGIIKNGGYRTEEDQMKLFNKNPPVTNCDGHINKSLHQSGLAVDLVPWVDGAYTWDTKHATALSFAFLTFCNIFDFNVISGGDWNGDGNLNESFYDPCHFEIRE
;
A
#
# COMPACT_ATOMS: atom_id res chain seq x y z
N MET A 1 -6.57 -12.37 17.52
CA MET A 1 -6.36 -13.77 17.10
C MET A 1 -5.67 -13.76 15.74
N LYS A 2 -4.62 -14.56 15.58
CA LYS A 2 -3.95 -14.72 14.28
C LYS A 2 -4.79 -15.58 13.34
N ASN A 3 -4.84 -15.18 12.07
CA ASN A 3 -5.42 -15.97 10.98
C ASN A 3 -4.39 -16.94 10.37
N ASN A 4 -4.76 -17.62 9.29
CA ASN A 4 -3.90 -18.52 8.53
C ASN A 4 -3.39 -17.94 7.20
N PHE A 5 -3.63 -16.64 6.95
CA PHE A 5 -3.17 -16.00 5.74
C PHE A 5 -1.64 -15.95 5.66
N ARG A 6 -1.12 -16.05 4.45
CA ARG A 6 0.32 -15.97 4.15
C ARG A 6 0.51 -15.20 2.86
N LEU A 7 1.50 -14.34 2.83
CA LEU A 7 1.91 -13.70 1.60
C LEU A 7 2.55 -14.75 0.66
N HIS A 8 2.10 -14.78 -0.56
CA HIS A 8 2.76 -15.52 -1.64
C HIS A 8 4.17 -14.99 -1.85
N GLN A 9 5.12 -15.84 -2.33
CA GLN A 9 6.49 -15.41 -2.57
C GLN A 9 6.57 -14.23 -3.54
N SER A 10 5.74 -14.19 -4.58
CA SER A 10 5.67 -13.05 -5.51
C SER A 10 5.25 -11.75 -4.80
N CYS A 11 4.36 -11.82 -3.82
CA CYS A 11 3.96 -10.66 -3.03
C CYS A 11 5.09 -10.20 -2.12
N ILE A 12 5.82 -11.13 -1.51
CA ILE A 12 7.00 -10.82 -0.69
C ILE A 12 8.07 -10.14 -1.56
N ASP A 13 8.33 -10.68 -2.76
CA ASP A 13 9.30 -10.10 -3.69
C ASP A 13 8.90 -8.68 -4.09
N ASN A 14 7.63 -8.45 -4.41
CA ASN A 14 7.11 -7.12 -4.73
C ASN A 14 7.21 -6.15 -3.54
N LEU A 15 6.90 -6.62 -2.34
CA LEU A 15 7.02 -5.83 -1.11
C LEU A 15 8.48 -5.46 -0.82
N GLU A 16 9.39 -6.42 -0.92
CA GLU A 16 10.81 -6.21 -0.62
C GLU A 16 11.52 -5.31 -1.64
N THR A 17 10.91 -5.03 -2.80
CA THR A 17 11.43 -4.00 -3.72
C THR A 17 11.58 -2.63 -3.04
N LEU A 18 10.77 -2.32 -2.01
CA LEU A 18 10.88 -1.08 -1.24
C LEU A 18 12.28 -0.88 -0.65
N LEU A 19 12.97 -1.97 -0.32
CA LEU A 19 14.31 -1.93 0.28
C LEU A 19 15.37 -1.37 -0.67
N LYS A 20 15.09 -1.32 -1.98
CA LYS A 20 15.99 -0.73 -2.98
C LYS A 20 16.24 0.76 -2.76
N SER A 21 15.34 1.45 -2.07
CA SER A 21 15.49 2.87 -1.77
C SER A 21 16.63 3.16 -0.79
N GLY A 22 17.02 2.19 0.04
CA GLY A 22 17.96 2.39 1.14
C GLY A 22 17.43 3.21 2.32
N ASN A 23 16.17 3.67 2.27
CA ASN A 23 15.57 4.45 3.35
C ASN A 23 15.22 3.54 4.55
N PRO A 24 15.61 3.90 5.78
CA PRO A 24 15.28 3.12 6.97
C PRO A 24 13.78 2.91 7.19
N LEU A 25 12.94 3.88 6.81
CA LEU A 25 11.49 3.78 6.90
C LEU A 25 10.92 2.69 5.99
N SER A 26 11.57 2.41 4.86
CA SER A 26 11.15 1.31 3.97
C SER A 26 11.21 -0.05 4.68
N LYS A 27 12.21 -0.27 5.53
CA LYS A 27 12.31 -1.49 6.34
C LYS A 27 11.16 -1.60 7.34
N GLN A 28 10.77 -0.48 7.95
CA GLN A 28 9.64 -0.45 8.87
C GLN A 28 8.32 -0.76 8.15
N LEU A 29 8.12 -0.20 6.96
CA LEU A 29 6.93 -0.47 6.16
C LEU A 29 6.85 -1.94 5.73
N VAL A 30 7.96 -2.52 5.28
CA VAL A 30 8.04 -3.94 4.93
C VAL A 30 7.72 -4.82 6.14
N LEU A 31 8.28 -4.49 7.31
CA LEU A 31 8.03 -5.23 8.55
C LEU A 31 6.54 -5.14 8.95
N ALA A 32 5.96 -3.95 8.92
CA ALA A 32 4.56 -3.74 9.26
C ALA A 32 3.62 -4.61 8.39
N VAL A 33 3.85 -4.65 7.08
CA VAL A 33 3.04 -5.47 6.17
C VAL A 33 3.22 -6.96 6.43
N LYS A 34 4.47 -7.43 6.61
CA LYS A 34 4.77 -8.84 6.90
C LYS A 34 4.13 -9.34 8.20
N GLU A 35 4.08 -8.49 9.20
CA GLU A 35 3.44 -8.83 10.48
C GLU A 35 1.90 -8.76 10.36
N PHE A 36 1.40 -7.73 9.67
CA PHE A 36 -0.04 -7.48 9.57
C PHE A 36 -0.80 -8.62 8.90
N ILE A 37 -0.23 -9.33 7.91
CA ILE A 37 -0.94 -10.42 7.21
C ILE A 37 -1.53 -11.45 8.18
N GLN A 38 -0.88 -11.69 9.32
CA GLN A 38 -1.32 -12.66 10.32
C GLN A 38 -2.52 -12.17 11.15
N TYR A 39 -2.82 -10.88 11.10
CA TYR A 39 -3.90 -10.24 11.87
C TYR A 39 -4.99 -9.66 10.97
N SER A 40 -4.75 -9.59 9.66
CA SER A 40 -5.70 -9.01 8.72
C SER A 40 -7.03 -9.79 8.71
N PRO A 41 -8.16 -9.09 8.72
CA PRO A 41 -9.47 -9.72 8.57
C PRO A 41 -9.76 -10.15 7.12
N ILE A 42 -8.98 -9.66 6.16
CA ILE A 42 -9.13 -9.92 4.73
C ILE A 42 -7.76 -10.33 4.19
N ASP A 43 -7.70 -11.38 3.38
CA ASP A 43 -6.48 -11.73 2.68
C ASP A 43 -6.12 -10.65 1.65
N PHE A 44 -4.83 -10.44 1.42
CA PHE A 44 -4.36 -9.41 0.51
C PHE A 44 -3.01 -9.78 -0.10
N GLY A 45 -2.63 -9.05 -1.13
CA GLY A 45 -1.31 -9.17 -1.72
C GLY A 45 -0.74 -7.83 -2.17
N ILE A 46 0.50 -7.89 -2.63
CA ILE A 46 1.22 -6.78 -3.24
C ILE A 46 1.50 -7.17 -4.69
N ILE A 47 0.87 -6.48 -5.62
CA ILE A 47 1.05 -6.72 -7.06
C ILE A 47 2.36 -6.12 -7.57
N LYS A 48 2.75 -6.48 -8.78
CA LYS A 48 3.85 -5.83 -9.49
C LYS A 48 3.59 -4.32 -9.56
N ASN A 49 4.61 -3.52 -9.27
CA ASN A 49 4.53 -2.06 -9.14
C ASN A 49 3.70 -1.55 -7.95
N GLY A 50 3.23 -2.43 -7.08
CA GLY A 50 2.61 -2.05 -5.80
C GLY A 50 3.63 -1.70 -4.70
N GLY A 51 4.91 -2.00 -4.90
CA GLY A 51 6.03 -1.60 -4.03
C GLY A 51 6.81 -0.44 -4.62
N TYR A 52 8.13 -0.62 -4.76
CA TYR A 52 8.99 0.40 -5.38
C TYR A 52 8.66 0.56 -6.87
N ARG A 53 8.68 1.82 -7.34
CA ARG A 53 8.53 2.16 -8.76
C ARG A 53 9.72 2.97 -9.24
N THR A 54 10.23 2.66 -10.42
CA THR A 54 11.15 3.52 -11.14
C THR A 54 10.40 4.73 -11.71
N GLU A 55 11.13 5.76 -12.12
CA GLU A 55 10.54 6.90 -12.84
C GLU A 55 9.78 6.43 -14.09
N GLU A 56 10.37 5.51 -14.85
CA GLU A 56 9.76 4.94 -16.06
C GLU A 56 8.44 4.21 -15.75
N ASP A 57 8.41 3.37 -14.72
CA ASP A 57 7.20 2.64 -14.32
C ASP A 57 6.10 3.61 -13.87
N GLN A 58 6.46 4.66 -13.13
CA GLN A 58 5.52 5.69 -12.70
C GLN A 58 4.94 6.46 -13.89
N MET A 59 5.78 6.83 -14.85
CA MET A 59 5.35 7.49 -16.09
C MET A 59 4.38 6.61 -16.90
N LYS A 60 4.63 5.31 -16.99
CA LYS A 60 3.72 4.38 -17.68
C LYS A 60 2.34 4.35 -17.02
N LEU A 61 2.27 4.40 -15.69
CA LEU A 61 0.99 4.45 -14.98
C LEU A 61 0.26 5.78 -15.19
N PHE A 62 0.99 6.89 -15.19
CA PHE A 62 0.45 8.21 -15.46
C PHE A 62 -0.09 8.34 -16.89
N ASN A 63 0.58 7.74 -17.86
CA ASN A 63 0.23 7.80 -19.27
C ASN A 63 -0.86 6.80 -19.69
N LYS A 64 -1.38 5.98 -18.77
CA LYS A 64 -2.54 5.14 -19.08
C LYS A 64 -3.77 5.99 -19.36
N ASN A 65 -4.67 5.47 -20.17
CA ASN A 65 -5.94 6.14 -20.50
C ASN A 65 -7.13 5.27 -20.02
N PRO A 66 -7.82 5.67 -18.92
CA PRO A 66 -7.53 6.83 -18.07
C PRO A 66 -6.28 6.63 -17.18
N PRO A 67 -5.65 7.72 -16.73
CA PRO A 67 -4.53 7.64 -15.81
C PRO A 67 -4.91 6.95 -14.50
N VAL A 68 -3.99 6.15 -13.94
CA VAL A 68 -4.19 5.46 -12.64
C VAL A 68 -3.47 6.16 -11.49
N THR A 69 -2.80 7.27 -11.76
CA THR A 69 -2.05 8.08 -10.78
C THR A 69 -2.04 9.54 -11.20
N ASN A 70 -1.89 10.44 -10.24
CA ASN A 70 -1.70 11.88 -10.46
C ASN A 70 -0.21 12.28 -10.52
N CYS A 71 0.71 11.36 -10.26
CA CYS A 71 2.15 11.60 -10.27
C CYS A 71 2.75 11.14 -11.59
N ASP A 72 3.38 12.06 -12.33
CA ASP A 72 4.04 11.79 -13.61
C ASP A 72 5.39 11.03 -13.46
N GLY A 73 5.95 11.04 -12.26
CA GLY A 73 7.20 10.36 -11.93
C GLY A 73 8.45 11.22 -12.12
N HIS A 74 8.33 12.36 -12.75
CA HIS A 74 9.46 13.26 -13.06
C HIS A 74 9.39 14.57 -12.27
N ILE A 75 8.35 15.38 -12.49
CA ILE A 75 8.11 16.62 -11.75
C ILE A 75 7.34 16.32 -10.47
N ASN A 76 6.26 15.57 -10.58
CA ASN A 76 5.44 15.12 -9.46
C ASN A 76 5.75 13.65 -9.14
N LYS A 77 6.72 13.44 -8.25
CA LYS A 77 7.15 12.10 -7.85
C LYS A 77 6.17 11.45 -6.89
N SER A 78 5.96 10.17 -7.07
CA SER A 78 5.23 9.32 -6.13
C SER A 78 6.15 8.84 -5.01
N LEU A 79 5.63 8.66 -3.81
CA LEU A 79 6.37 8.05 -2.70
C LEU A 79 6.76 6.59 -2.95
N HIS A 80 6.11 5.90 -3.88
CA HIS A 80 6.59 4.60 -4.37
C HIS A 80 8.01 4.68 -4.94
N GLN A 81 8.39 5.80 -5.54
CA GLN A 81 9.73 6.02 -6.09
C GLN A 81 10.80 6.24 -5.00
N SER A 82 10.38 6.54 -3.78
CA SER A 82 11.25 6.69 -2.60
C SER A 82 11.22 5.45 -1.68
N GLY A 83 10.47 4.42 -2.04
CA GLY A 83 10.27 3.23 -1.19
C GLY A 83 9.43 3.49 0.05
N LEU A 84 8.69 4.59 0.11
CA LEU A 84 7.90 5.01 1.27
C LEU A 84 6.40 4.77 1.11
N ALA A 85 5.98 4.14 0.03
CA ALA A 85 4.59 3.78 -0.22
C ALA A 85 4.45 2.34 -0.71
N VAL A 86 3.33 1.71 -0.36
CA VAL A 86 2.95 0.36 -0.79
C VAL A 86 1.46 0.31 -1.07
N ASP A 87 1.07 -0.45 -2.08
CA ASP A 87 -0.32 -0.78 -2.35
C ASP A 87 -0.62 -2.18 -1.82
N LEU A 88 -1.63 -2.29 -0.94
CA LEU A 88 -2.16 -3.56 -0.46
C LEU A 88 -3.52 -3.79 -1.13
N VAL A 89 -3.63 -4.86 -1.90
CA VAL A 89 -4.84 -5.15 -2.68
C VAL A 89 -5.55 -6.36 -2.08
N PRO A 90 -6.82 -6.24 -1.68
CA PRO A 90 -7.59 -7.37 -1.15
C PRO A 90 -7.64 -8.55 -2.12
N TRP A 91 -7.53 -9.75 -1.58
CA TRP A 91 -7.73 -10.99 -2.30
C TRP A 91 -9.02 -11.63 -1.79
N VAL A 92 -10.04 -11.66 -2.65
CA VAL A 92 -11.39 -12.12 -2.30
C VAL A 92 -11.90 -13.07 -3.37
N ASP A 93 -12.45 -14.21 -2.97
CA ASP A 93 -13.01 -15.20 -3.88
C ASP A 93 -12.08 -15.63 -5.02
N GLY A 94 -10.77 -15.73 -4.72
CA GLY A 94 -9.78 -16.21 -5.67
C GLY A 94 -9.25 -15.14 -6.64
N ALA A 95 -9.50 -13.86 -6.39
CA ALA A 95 -9.02 -12.75 -7.24
C ALA A 95 -8.69 -11.50 -6.43
N TYR A 96 -7.80 -10.67 -6.97
CA TYR A 96 -7.61 -9.31 -6.48
C TYR A 96 -8.83 -8.45 -6.80
N THR A 97 -9.20 -7.60 -5.85
CA THR A 97 -10.30 -6.66 -6.03
C THR A 97 -9.92 -5.27 -5.53
N TRP A 98 -10.36 -4.25 -6.25
CA TRP A 98 -10.25 -2.84 -5.86
C TRP A 98 -11.59 -2.26 -5.43
N ASP A 99 -12.59 -3.13 -5.17
CA ASP A 99 -13.88 -2.62 -4.73
C ASP A 99 -13.74 -1.85 -3.42
N THR A 100 -14.50 -0.78 -3.31
CA THR A 100 -14.41 0.17 -2.20
C THR A 100 -14.66 -0.48 -0.85
N LYS A 101 -15.58 -1.44 -0.77
CA LYS A 101 -15.95 -2.11 0.49
C LYS A 101 -14.76 -2.86 1.09
N HIS A 102 -14.15 -3.75 0.31
CA HIS A 102 -13.04 -4.58 0.78
C HIS A 102 -11.76 -3.77 0.97
N ALA A 103 -11.46 -2.85 0.04
CA ALA A 103 -10.30 -1.98 0.14
C ALA A 103 -10.38 -1.05 1.36
N THR A 104 -11.55 -0.49 1.66
CA THR A 104 -11.77 0.33 2.85
C THR A 104 -11.62 -0.47 4.14
N ALA A 105 -12.19 -1.67 4.20
CA ALA A 105 -12.08 -2.53 5.37
C ALA A 105 -10.62 -2.92 5.63
N LEU A 106 -9.86 -3.28 4.59
CA LEU A 106 -8.43 -3.57 4.70
C LEU A 106 -7.65 -2.34 5.16
N SER A 107 -7.96 -1.17 4.60
CA SER A 107 -7.31 0.10 4.94
C SER A 107 -7.41 0.40 6.43
N PHE A 108 -8.62 0.40 6.98
CA PHE A 108 -8.81 0.67 8.41
C PHE A 108 -8.18 -0.40 9.31
N ALA A 109 -8.23 -1.67 8.90
CA ALA A 109 -7.59 -2.74 9.66
C ALA A 109 -6.07 -2.55 9.72
N PHE A 110 -5.43 -2.20 8.61
CA PHE A 110 -3.99 -1.95 8.58
C PHE A 110 -3.60 -0.69 9.37
N LEU A 111 -4.36 0.40 9.23
CA LEU A 111 -4.10 1.61 10.03
C LEU A 111 -4.24 1.34 11.53
N THR A 112 -5.26 0.58 11.94
CA THR A 112 -5.45 0.18 13.34
C THR A 112 -4.24 -0.64 13.83
N PHE A 113 -3.80 -1.62 13.06
CA PHE A 113 -2.60 -2.40 13.37
C PHE A 113 -1.37 -1.48 13.52
N CYS A 114 -1.14 -0.58 12.57
CA CYS A 114 -0.01 0.33 12.59
C CYS A 114 -0.04 1.23 13.83
N ASN A 115 -1.20 1.74 14.21
CA ASN A 115 -1.35 2.55 15.43
C ASN A 115 -1.02 1.76 16.71
N ILE A 116 -1.43 0.49 16.78
CA ILE A 116 -1.17 -0.35 17.95
C ILE A 116 0.33 -0.65 18.09
N PHE A 117 1.04 -0.82 16.97
CA PHE A 117 2.45 -1.21 16.94
C PHE A 117 3.41 -0.05 16.64
N ASP A 118 2.95 1.20 16.74
CA ASP A 118 3.76 2.41 16.59
C ASP A 118 4.43 2.58 15.21
N PHE A 119 3.76 2.12 14.14
CA PHE A 119 4.15 2.46 12.78
C PHE A 119 3.39 3.71 12.31
N ASN A 120 4.11 4.74 11.92
CA ASN A 120 3.49 5.99 11.44
C ASN A 120 3.08 5.86 9.96
N VAL A 121 1.95 5.21 9.70
CA VAL A 121 1.41 4.94 8.37
C VAL A 121 0.10 5.68 8.18
N ILE A 122 -0.09 6.26 7.01
CA ILE A 122 -1.37 6.81 6.57
C ILE A 122 -1.88 6.04 5.33
N SER A 123 -3.17 6.15 5.06
CA SER A 123 -3.84 5.55 3.91
C SER A 123 -4.35 6.63 2.95
N GLY A 124 -4.38 6.31 1.66
CA GLY A 124 -5.10 7.09 0.65
C GLY A 124 -6.62 7.07 0.79
N GLY A 125 -7.16 6.28 1.72
CA GLY A 125 -8.56 6.33 2.15
C GLY A 125 -8.82 7.38 3.24
N ASP A 126 -7.76 7.92 3.84
CA ASP A 126 -7.83 8.91 4.92
C ASP A 126 -6.53 9.71 4.96
N TRP A 127 -6.32 10.57 3.96
CA TRP A 127 -5.06 11.30 3.76
C TRP A 127 -4.70 12.25 4.90
N ASN A 128 -5.71 12.81 5.55
CA ASN A 128 -5.53 13.75 6.65
C ASN A 128 -5.58 13.10 8.05
N GLY A 129 -5.92 11.81 8.12
CA GLY A 129 -5.96 11.06 9.37
C GLY A 129 -7.11 11.44 10.30
N ASP A 130 -8.21 11.99 9.77
CA ASP A 130 -9.36 12.43 10.59
C ASP A 130 -10.43 11.35 10.83
N GLY A 131 -10.23 10.15 10.24
CA GLY A 131 -11.15 9.03 10.35
C GLY A 131 -12.39 9.11 9.46
N ASN A 132 -12.47 10.09 8.57
CA ASN A 132 -13.58 10.25 7.63
C ASN A 132 -13.22 9.81 6.22
N LEU A 133 -14.21 9.33 5.46
CA LEU A 133 -14.05 8.86 4.08
C LEU A 133 -14.42 9.92 3.04
N ASN A 134 -14.25 11.19 3.35
CA ASN A 134 -14.65 12.32 2.50
C ASN A 134 -13.50 12.89 1.66
N GLU A 135 -12.47 12.09 1.40
CA GLU A 135 -11.33 12.48 0.60
C GLU A 135 -11.71 12.77 -0.85
N SER A 136 -11.19 13.87 -1.40
CA SER A 136 -11.40 14.23 -2.82
C SER A 136 -10.68 13.27 -3.78
N PHE A 137 -9.59 12.66 -3.35
CA PHE A 137 -8.88 11.59 -4.04
C PHE A 137 -8.83 10.37 -3.12
N TYR A 138 -9.73 9.41 -3.35
CA TYR A 138 -9.90 8.24 -2.50
C TYR A 138 -9.13 7.05 -3.08
N ASP A 139 -8.05 6.65 -2.41
CA ASP A 139 -7.19 5.53 -2.79
C ASP A 139 -6.89 4.62 -1.58
N PRO A 140 -7.86 3.81 -1.14
CA PRO A 140 -7.75 3.04 0.09
C PRO A 140 -6.74 1.91 0.05
N CYS A 141 -6.26 1.50 -1.13
CA CYS A 141 -5.20 0.49 -1.26
C CYS A 141 -3.81 1.08 -1.04
N HIS A 142 -3.64 2.40 -1.11
CA HIS A 142 -2.37 3.09 -1.00
C HIS A 142 -2.04 3.44 0.45
N PHE A 143 -0.83 3.10 0.88
CA PHE A 143 -0.32 3.39 2.22
C PHE A 143 1.07 4.02 2.16
N GLU A 144 1.31 5.02 2.99
CA GLU A 144 2.57 5.74 3.09
C GLU A 144 3.09 5.69 4.52
N ILE A 145 4.40 5.43 4.67
CA ILE A 145 5.06 5.56 5.96
C ILE A 145 5.73 6.93 6.07
N ARG A 146 5.62 7.54 7.23
CA ARG A 146 6.17 8.87 7.53
C ARG A 146 7.07 8.83 8.75
N GLU A 147 7.91 9.87 8.92
CA GLU A 147 8.72 10.10 10.10
C GLU A 147 7.87 10.37 11.36
#